data_6134d82204f9fc119605f78c6ac180fa
#
_entry.id   6134d82204f9fc119605f78c6ac180fa
#
_cell.length_a   1.000
_cell.length_b   1.000
_cell.length_c   1.000
_cell.angle_alpha   90.00
_cell.angle_beta   90.00
_cell.angle_gamma   90.00
#
_symmetry.space_group_name_H-M   'P 1'
#
loop_
_entity.id
_entity.type
_entity.pdbx_description
1 polymer ?
#
loop_
_entity_poly.entity_id
_entity_poly.type
_entity_poly.pdbx_seq_one_letter_code
_entity_poly.pdbx_strand_id
1 'polypeptide(L)'
;MMSPIYLAFTITTIISLSSSNWFVYGTEWKPSWSAGAAEEAEAVAAIPCSGHGRAYLDGLVLSGYEPICECNPCYSGSDCSNFSSNCSANAGSGDPYFLEPFWMRHAASSAMLVSGWHRMGYTYSDGSYISQLLVDHIKKLHKIVGNAITDERYIIFGGGSTQLLNAAVYAFSSNNNSSATPAKVVATAPYYPVYRTQTDLFNSRDYRYEGDTSLWKNKTDINGTTFIEFVTSPNNPDGKLTKAVLEGSNVKTINDRAYYWPHFTPIPSPADDDLMIFTISKLTGHAGTRFGWGIIKDKGVYEKMLTYMDLNTMGISREAQLRALKLLNVVLEGDGKEIFQFGYSTMRNRWTRLNQIISKSKRFSLQKLSPQYCTFFKRVRAPSPAYAWLKCERVEDKNCSKILEGGGINGRGGSMYDSDDRHVRLSLIKSQDDFEILVNKFTLLVANKG
;
A
#
# COMPACT_ATOMS: atom_id res chain seq x y z
N MET A 1 -40.30 -7.01 65.42
CA MET A 1 -39.44 -8.21 65.27
C MET A 1 -39.71 -8.80 63.89
N MET A 2 -38.83 -8.61 62.96
CA MET A 2 -38.94 -9.23 61.64
C MET A 2 -38.49 -10.69 61.74
N SER A 3 -39.29 -11.58 61.20
CA SER A 3 -39.07 -13.03 61.22
C SER A 3 -37.73 -13.40 60.54
N PRO A 4 -36.96 -14.36 61.06
CA PRO A 4 -35.67 -14.79 60.50
C PRO A 4 -35.75 -15.35 59.03
N ILE A 5 -36.97 -15.64 58.56
CA ILE A 5 -37.24 -16.12 57.18
C ILE A 5 -37.03 -15.00 56.15
N TYR A 6 -37.35 -13.74 56.51
CA TYR A 6 -37.11 -12.62 55.56
C TYR A 6 -35.65 -12.24 55.38
N LEU A 7 -34.82 -12.49 56.41
CA LEU A 7 -33.38 -12.21 56.29
C LEU A 7 -32.64 -13.25 55.44
N ALA A 8 -33.11 -14.51 55.49
CA ALA A 8 -32.55 -15.58 54.67
C ALA A 8 -32.87 -15.39 53.17
N PHE A 9 -34.07 -14.89 52.82
CA PHE A 9 -34.47 -14.64 51.44
C PHE A 9 -33.74 -13.45 50.82
N THR A 10 -33.48 -12.40 51.58
CA THR A 10 -32.71 -11.24 51.10
C THR A 10 -31.24 -11.55 50.90
N ILE A 11 -30.63 -12.36 51.75
CA ILE A 11 -29.22 -12.77 51.62
C ILE A 11 -29.04 -13.72 50.42
N THR A 12 -30.00 -14.64 50.20
CA THR A 12 -29.91 -15.56 49.04
C THR A 12 -30.10 -14.83 47.70
N THR A 13 -30.96 -13.81 47.64
CA THR A 13 -31.16 -13.01 46.43
C THR A 13 -29.97 -12.10 46.14
N ILE A 14 -29.30 -11.55 47.14
CA ILE A 14 -28.07 -10.75 46.96
C ILE A 14 -26.90 -11.63 46.57
N ILE A 15 -26.78 -12.85 47.12
CA ILE A 15 -25.73 -13.79 46.75
C ILE A 15 -25.92 -14.32 45.31
N SER A 16 -27.17 -14.56 44.87
CA SER A 16 -27.46 -14.99 43.50
C SER A 16 -27.24 -13.87 42.48
N LEU A 17 -27.46 -12.60 42.82
CA LEU A 17 -27.17 -11.45 41.96
C LEU A 17 -25.66 -11.13 41.89
N SER A 18 -24.92 -11.39 42.97
CA SER A 18 -23.46 -11.22 42.96
C SER A 18 -22.73 -12.37 42.28
N SER A 19 -23.24 -13.60 42.33
CA SER A 19 -22.63 -14.74 41.67
C SER A 19 -22.85 -14.74 40.14
N SER A 20 -23.93 -14.15 39.64
CA SER A 20 -24.14 -14.04 38.19
C SER A 20 -23.21 -13.03 37.51
N ASN A 21 -22.63 -12.08 38.23
CA ASN A 21 -21.67 -11.13 37.68
C ASN A 21 -20.22 -11.62 37.76
N TRP A 22 -19.91 -12.69 38.50
CA TRP A 22 -18.54 -13.21 38.59
C TRP A 22 -18.21 -14.28 37.52
N PHE A 23 -19.20 -14.84 36.83
CA PHE A 23 -18.97 -15.83 35.77
C PHE A 23 -18.65 -15.22 34.41
N VAL A 24 -18.69 -13.89 34.25
CA VAL A 24 -18.42 -13.19 33.01
C VAL A 24 -16.91 -12.88 32.82
N TYR A 25 -16.09 -13.02 33.86
CA TYR A 25 -14.68 -12.65 33.84
C TYR A 25 -13.66 -13.82 33.67
N GLY A 26 -14.12 -15.04 33.48
CA GLY A 26 -13.26 -16.23 33.49
C GLY A 26 -13.14 -17.00 32.17
N THR A 27 -13.88 -16.62 31.14
CA THR A 27 -13.70 -17.17 29.78
C THR A 27 -13.08 -16.09 28.90
N GLU A 28 -12.08 -16.44 28.08
CA GLU A 28 -11.63 -15.57 27.00
C GLU A 28 -12.86 -15.03 26.25
N TRP A 29 -13.20 -13.77 26.53
CA TRP A 29 -14.36 -13.16 25.91
C TRP A 29 -14.08 -12.93 24.44
N LYS A 30 -14.61 -13.80 23.58
CA LYS A 30 -14.61 -13.58 22.13
C LYS A 30 -15.87 -12.80 21.78
N PRO A 31 -15.75 -11.62 21.16
CA PRO A 31 -16.90 -10.83 20.75
C PRO A 31 -17.83 -11.69 19.86
N SER A 32 -19.05 -11.97 20.32
CA SER A 32 -20.02 -12.80 19.57
C SER A 32 -20.39 -12.21 18.20
N TRP A 33 -20.30 -10.88 18.06
CA TRP A 33 -20.51 -10.20 16.79
C TRP A 33 -19.48 -10.53 15.72
N SER A 34 -18.29 -11.02 16.09
CA SER A 34 -17.26 -11.43 15.12
C SER A 34 -17.61 -12.74 14.41
N ALA A 35 -18.36 -13.65 15.04
CA ALA A 35 -18.69 -14.94 14.43
C ALA A 35 -19.62 -14.78 13.21
N GLY A 36 -20.70 -14.00 13.34
CA GLY A 36 -21.60 -13.72 12.22
C GLY A 36 -20.89 -13.04 11.04
N ALA A 37 -20.03 -12.05 11.32
CA ALA A 37 -19.23 -11.40 10.28
C ALA A 37 -18.24 -12.36 9.60
N ALA A 38 -17.69 -13.32 10.34
CA ALA A 38 -16.80 -14.34 9.80
C ALA A 38 -17.54 -15.31 8.86
N GLU A 39 -18.70 -15.82 9.29
CA GLU A 39 -19.56 -16.72 8.50
C GLU A 39 -20.03 -16.04 7.20
N GLU A 40 -20.48 -14.79 7.28
CA GLU A 40 -20.90 -14.01 6.13
C GLU A 40 -19.74 -13.78 5.14
N ALA A 41 -18.56 -13.41 5.64
CA ALA A 41 -17.38 -13.20 4.82
C ALA A 41 -16.93 -14.49 4.11
N GLU A 42 -16.97 -15.65 4.78
CA GLU A 42 -16.66 -16.94 4.16
C GLU A 42 -17.69 -17.31 3.09
N ALA A 43 -18.98 -17.13 3.37
CA ALA A 43 -20.04 -17.44 2.43
C ALA A 43 -19.91 -16.61 1.13
N VAL A 44 -19.62 -15.30 1.26
CA VAL A 44 -19.44 -14.42 0.10
C VAL A 44 -18.14 -14.74 -0.64
N ALA A 45 -17.04 -15.01 0.07
CA ALA A 45 -15.77 -15.39 -0.55
C ALA A 45 -15.84 -16.74 -1.28
N ALA A 46 -16.77 -17.62 -0.91
CA ALA A 46 -16.99 -18.93 -1.56
C ALA A 46 -17.76 -18.82 -2.87
N ILE A 47 -18.35 -17.68 -3.23
CA ILE A 47 -19.05 -17.48 -4.51
C ILE A 47 -18.01 -17.52 -5.64
N PRO A 48 -18.07 -18.52 -6.57
CA PRO A 48 -16.92 -18.79 -7.44
C PRO A 48 -16.75 -17.81 -8.59
N CYS A 49 -17.79 -17.07 -8.98
CA CYS A 49 -17.80 -16.14 -10.12
C CYS A 49 -17.01 -16.67 -11.33
N SER A 50 -17.13 -17.97 -11.63
CA SER A 50 -16.37 -18.74 -12.65
C SER A 50 -14.84 -18.58 -12.56
N GLY A 51 -14.31 -18.08 -11.45
CA GLY A 51 -12.89 -17.75 -11.30
C GLY A 51 -12.48 -16.41 -11.95
N HIS A 52 -13.42 -15.68 -12.53
CA HIS A 52 -13.17 -14.46 -13.31
C HIS A 52 -13.83 -13.20 -12.71
N GLY A 53 -14.03 -13.21 -11.41
CA GLY A 53 -14.63 -12.13 -10.64
C GLY A 53 -14.64 -12.46 -9.16
N ARG A 54 -15.34 -11.65 -8.39
CA ARG A 54 -15.60 -11.87 -6.96
C ARG A 54 -16.91 -11.22 -6.57
N ALA A 55 -17.53 -11.72 -5.51
CA ALA A 55 -18.64 -11.03 -4.87
C ALA A 55 -18.12 -10.23 -3.67
N TYR A 56 -18.82 -9.16 -3.35
CA TYR A 56 -18.55 -8.31 -2.19
C TYR A 56 -19.74 -8.30 -1.23
N LEU A 57 -19.50 -8.01 0.06
CA LEU A 57 -20.51 -7.96 1.10
C LEU A 57 -21.58 -6.89 0.88
N ASP A 58 -21.21 -5.78 0.24
CA ASP A 58 -22.08 -4.65 -0.06
C ASP A 58 -22.77 -4.77 -1.43
N GLY A 59 -22.53 -5.86 -2.14
CA GLY A 59 -23.09 -6.08 -3.48
C GLY A 59 -22.57 -5.08 -4.51
N LEU A 60 -23.23 -5.03 -5.68
CA LEU A 60 -22.98 -4.01 -6.69
C LEU A 60 -23.67 -2.70 -6.30
N VAL A 61 -22.99 -1.57 -6.55
CA VAL A 61 -23.49 -0.21 -6.24
C VAL A 61 -24.88 0.07 -6.80
N LEU A 62 -25.26 -0.57 -7.92
CA LEU A 62 -26.53 -0.33 -8.59
C LEU A 62 -27.59 -1.42 -8.40
N SER A 63 -27.27 -2.53 -7.72
CA SER A 63 -28.14 -3.73 -7.68
C SER A 63 -28.66 -4.11 -6.29
N GLY A 64 -28.43 -3.29 -5.27
CA GLY A 64 -28.92 -3.57 -3.92
C GLY A 64 -28.00 -4.46 -3.09
N TYR A 65 -28.54 -5.07 -2.04
CA TYR A 65 -27.78 -5.65 -0.92
C TYR A 65 -27.35 -7.12 -1.12
N GLU A 66 -27.66 -7.73 -2.25
CA GLU A 66 -27.27 -9.13 -2.46
C GLU A 66 -25.84 -9.24 -3.02
N PRO A 67 -24.98 -10.11 -2.46
CA PRO A 67 -23.66 -10.36 -3.02
C PRO A 67 -23.77 -11.01 -4.39
N ILE A 68 -23.46 -10.26 -5.44
CA ILE A 68 -23.42 -10.73 -6.83
C ILE A 68 -22.01 -10.58 -7.39
N CYS A 69 -21.71 -11.37 -8.42
CA CYS A 69 -20.40 -11.37 -9.04
C CYS A 69 -20.09 -10.03 -9.73
N GLU A 70 -19.00 -9.41 -9.33
CA GLU A 70 -18.33 -8.31 -10.02
C GLU A 70 -17.19 -8.88 -10.86
N CYS A 71 -17.34 -8.81 -12.19
CA CYS A 71 -16.44 -9.47 -13.10
C CYS A 71 -15.12 -8.74 -13.27
N ASN A 72 -14.04 -9.48 -13.46
CA ASN A 72 -12.76 -8.91 -13.92
C ASN A 72 -12.94 -8.29 -15.32
N PRO A 73 -12.10 -7.31 -15.70
CA PRO A 73 -12.08 -6.79 -17.06
C PRO A 73 -12.01 -7.93 -18.09
N CYS A 74 -12.72 -7.78 -19.18
CA CYS A 74 -12.88 -8.76 -20.27
C CYS A 74 -13.83 -9.92 -19.99
N TYR A 75 -14.40 -10.01 -18.80
CA TYR A 75 -15.44 -10.99 -18.45
C TYR A 75 -16.78 -10.33 -18.17
N SER A 76 -17.86 -11.04 -18.36
CA SER A 76 -19.22 -10.57 -18.18
C SER A 76 -20.20 -11.72 -17.92
N GLY A 77 -21.48 -11.39 -17.69
CA GLY A 77 -22.52 -12.32 -17.27
C GLY A 77 -22.72 -12.32 -15.75
N SER A 78 -23.81 -12.92 -15.29
CA SER A 78 -24.15 -12.97 -13.87
C SER A 78 -23.14 -13.75 -13.01
N ASP A 79 -22.41 -14.67 -13.64
CA ASP A 79 -21.39 -15.51 -13.05
C ASP A 79 -19.98 -15.27 -13.61
N CYS A 80 -19.79 -14.23 -14.43
CA CYS A 80 -18.51 -13.87 -15.07
C CYS A 80 -17.95 -14.94 -16.04
N SER A 81 -18.78 -15.81 -16.61
CA SER A 81 -18.33 -16.87 -17.52
C SER A 81 -18.07 -16.39 -18.97
N ASN A 82 -18.63 -15.26 -19.37
CA ASN A 82 -18.55 -14.79 -20.75
C ASN A 82 -17.27 -13.96 -21.01
N PHE A 83 -16.34 -14.52 -21.79
CA PHE A 83 -15.09 -13.83 -22.17
C PHE A 83 -15.26 -13.01 -23.45
N SER A 84 -14.74 -11.79 -23.46
CA SER A 84 -14.65 -10.89 -24.63
C SER A 84 -13.28 -10.97 -25.28
N SER A 85 -13.16 -11.57 -26.46
CA SER A 85 -11.88 -11.72 -27.19
C SER A 85 -11.26 -10.40 -27.67
N ASN A 86 -12.07 -9.36 -27.89
CA ASN A 86 -11.61 -8.04 -28.37
C ASN A 86 -11.15 -7.11 -27.23
N CYS A 87 -11.01 -7.63 -26.04
CA CYS A 87 -10.62 -6.85 -24.88
C CYS A 87 -9.12 -6.54 -24.85
N SER A 88 -8.76 -5.37 -24.31
CA SER A 88 -7.39 -4.95 -24.06
C SER A 88 -6.93 -5.36 -22.67
N ALA A 89 -5.65 -5.72 -22.53
CA ALA A 89 -5.04 -5.95 -21.23
C ALA A 89 -4.95 -4.65 -20.43
N ASN A 90 -5.53 -4.61 -19.23
CA ASN A 90 -5.45 -3.48 -18.31
C ASN A 90 -4.21 -3.57 -17.43
N ALA A 91 -3.10 -2.99 -17.87
CA ALA A 91 -1.83 -2.96 -17.13
C ALA A 91 -1.44 -1.54 -16.66
N GLY A 92 -2.36 -0.56 -16.69
CA GLY A 92 -2.06 0.83 -16.35
C GLY A 92 -2.15 1.15 -14.87
N SER A 93 -3.14 0.63 -14.15
CA SER A 93 -3.40 1.00 -12.75
C SER A 93 -2.44 0.31 -11.76
N GLY A 94 -2.37 0.86 -10.56
CA GLY A 94 -1.56 0.31 -9.45
C GLY A 94 -2.38 -0.45 -8.41
N ASP A 95 -3.57 -0.95 -8.77
CA ASP A 95 -4.46 -1.70 -7.88
C ASP A 95 -3.90 -3.10 -7.62
N PRO A 96 -3.68 -3.48 -6.36
CA PRO A 96 -2.91 -4.67 -6.02
C PRO A 96 -3.80 -5.92 -5.85
N TYR A 97 -4.61 -6.24 -6.85
CA TYR A 97 -5.55 -7.37 -6.84
C TYR A 97 -4.87 -8.75 -6.78
N PHE A 98 -3.57 -8.84 -7.03
CA PHE A 98 -2.84 -10.12 -6.95
C PHE A 98 -2.89 -10.78 -5.56
N LEU A 99 -3.23 -10.01 -4.50
CA LEU A 99 -3.39 -10.50 -3.13
C LEU A 99 -4.83 -10.95 -2.81
N GLU A 100 -5.82 -10.70 -3.67
CA GLU A 100 -7.20 -11.14 -3.43
C GLU A 100 -7.32 -12.65 -3.12
N PRO A 101 -6.66 -13.56 -3.86
CA PRO A 101 -6.77 -14.99 -3.55
C PRO A 101 -6.22 -15.38 -2.17
N PHE A 102 -5.24 -14.62 -1.65
CA PHE A 102 -4.78 -14.76 -0.27
C PHE A 102 -5.90 -14.37 0.71
N TRP A 103 -6.50 -13.20 0.52
CA TRP A 103 -7.53 -12.68 1.42
C TRP A 103 -8.84 -13.47 1.37
N MET A 104 -9.19 -14.04 0.23
CA MET A 104 -10.35 -14.94 0.13
C MET A 104 -10.18 -16.19 1.02
N ARG A 105 -8.96 -16.76 1.12
CA ARG A 105 -8.67 -17.85 2.06
C ARG A 105 -8.68 -17.42 3.54
N HIS A 106 -8.50 -16.13 3.80
CA HIS A 106 -8.52 -15.53 5.13
C HIS A 106 -9.79 -14.69 5.36
N ALA A 107 -10.89 -14.97 4.66
CA ALA A 107 -12.11 -14.17 4.70
C ALA A 107 -12.65 -14.06 6.14
N ALA A 108 -12.82 -15.19 6.83
CA ALA A 108 -13.29 -15.21 8.21
C ALA A 108 -12.35 -14.48 9.18
N SER A 109 -11.04 -14.79 9.14
CA SER A 109 -10.06 -14.22 10.07
C SER A 109 -9.84 -12.72 9.86
N SER A 110 -10.09 -12.21 8.63
CA SER A 110 -9.97 -10.78 8.29
C SER A 110 -11.28 -10.00 8.39
N ALA A 111 -12.42 -10.67 8.61
CA ALA A 111 -13.71 -10.03 8.75
C ALA A 111 -13.81 -9.17 10.00
N MET A 112 -14.57 -8.09 9.92
CA MET A 112 -14.86 -7.21 11.06
C MET A 112 -16.27 -6.64 10.94
N LEU A 113 -16.94 -6.49 12.09
CA LEU A 113 -18.19 -5.77 12.24
C LEU A 113 -17.93 -4.59 13.18
N VAL A 114 -18.44 -3.40 12.83
CA VAL A 114 -18.28 -2.20 13.64
C VAL A 114 -19.67 -1.70 14.04
N SER A 115 -19.97 -1.72 15.34
CA SER A 115 -21.23 -1.20 15.85
C SER A 115 -21.23 0.33 15.91
N GLY A 116 -22.43 0.93 15.80
CA GLY A 116 -22.58 2.39 15.68
C GLY A 116 -22.04 3.21 16.86
N TRP A 117 -21.85 2.63 18.04
CA TRP A 117 -21.27 3.32 19.21
C TRP A 117 -19.73 3.26 19.26
N HIS A 118 -19.08 2.51 18.34
CA HIS A 118 -17.64 2.31 18.39
C HIS A 118 -16.87 3.59 18.10
N ARG A 119 -16.07 4.02 19.07
CA ARG A 119 -15.09 5.12 18.91
C ARG A 119 -15.64 6.41 18.27
N MET A 120 -16.75 6.94 18.76
CA MET A 120 -17.38 8.15 18.23
C MET A 120 -16.55 9.43 18.42
N GLY A 121 -15.59 9.46 19.36
CA GLY A 121 -14.74 10.63 19.62
C GLY A 121 -13.62 10.82 18.61
N TYR A 122 -13.18 12.06 18.41
CA TYR A 122 -12.03 12.39 17.55
C TYR A 122 -10.72 11.81 18.08
N THR A 123 -10.51 11.76 19.39
CA THR A 123 -9.27 11.28 20.00
C THR A 123 -9.50 10.01 20.82
N TYR A 124 -8.41 9.29 21.09
CA TYR A 124 -8.37 8.26 22.12
C TYR A 124 -8.35 8.89 23.52
N SER A 125 -8.42 8.08 24.57
CA SER A 125 -8.44 8.55 25.98
C SER A 125 -7.20 9.30 26.41
N ASP A 126 -6.08 9.09 25.70
CA ASP A 126 -4.80 9.79 25.90
C ASP A 126 -4.70 11.12 25.12
N GLY A 127 -5.76 11.54 24.43
CA GLY A 127 -5.81 12.72 23.59
C GLY A 127 -5.19 12.55 22.20
N SER A 128 -4.65 11.37 21.87
CA SER A 128 -4.04 11.10 20.58
C SER A 128 -5.06 10.74 19.49
N TYR A 129 -4.67 10.92 18.22
CA TYR A 129 -5.41 10.42 17.05
C TYR A 129 -4.99 9.01 16.64
N ILE A 130 -4.05 8.39 17.35
CA ILE A 130 -3.32 7.18 16.93
C ILE A 130 -3.62 6.02 17.88
N SER A 131 -4.04 4.88 17.34
CA SER A 131 -4.18 3.64 18.10
C SER A 131 -2.80 3.10 18.51
N GLN A 132 -2.50 3.10 19.82
CA GLN A 132 -1.26 2.56 20.35
C GLN A 132 -1.11 1.07 20.01
N LEU A 133 -2.19 0.30 20.11
CA LEU A 133 -2.18 -1.12 19.74
C LEU A 133 -1.77 -1.33 18.26
N LEU A 134 -2.23 -0.46 17.36
CA LEU A 134 -1.83 -0.52 15.94
C LEU A 134 -0.36 -0.12 15.76
N VAL A 135 0.14 0.85 16.53
CA VAL A 135 1.58 1.20 16.56
C VAL A 135 2.42 -0.02 16.94
N ASP A 136 2.02 -0.76 17.98
CA ASP A 136 2.74 -1.94 18.45
C ASP A 136 2.73 -3.06 17.39
N HIS A 137 1.62 -3.25 16.68
CA HIS A 137 1.53 -4.20 15.56
C HIS A 137 2.43 -3.79 14.39
N ILE A 138 2.50 -2.52 14.06
CA ILE A 138 3.40 -1.99 13.02
C ILE A 138 4.86 -2.23 13.42
N LYS A 139 5.25 -1.95 14.66
CA LYS A 139 6.60 -2.24 15.16
C LYS A 139 6.92 -3.73 15.09
N LYS A 140 5.99 -4.58 15.53
CA LYS A 140 6.14 -6.04 15.44
C LYS A 140 6.30 -6.51 13.99
N LEU A 141 5.51 -5.97 13.07
CA LEU A 141 5.62 -6.27 11.64
C LEU A 141 7.01 -5.93 11.09
N HIS A 142 7.50 -4.70 11.32
CA HIS A 142 8.82 -4.29 10.86
C HIS A 142 9.96 -5.13 11.47
N LYS A 143 9.82 -5.52 12.73
CA LYS A 143 10.76 -6.41 13.42
C LYS A 143 10.80 -7.80 12.78
N ILE A 144 9.65 -8.39 12.43
CA ILE A 144 9.55 -9.70 11.75
C ILE A 144 10.12 -9.61 10.32
N VAL A 145 9.75 -8.60 9.57
CA VAL A 145 10.21 -8.42 8.19
C VAL A 145 11.68 -8.00 8.11
N GLY A 146 12.17 -7.27 9.12
CA GLY A 146 13.52 -6.74 9.14
C GLY A 146 13.78 -5.66 8.10
N ASN A 147 12.74 -4.91 7.71
CA ASN A 147 12.83 -3.91 6.63
C ASN A 147 12.93 -2.46 7.12
N ALA A 148 12.69 -2.18 8.40
CA ALA A 148 12.87 -0.84 8.95
C ALA A 148 13.17 -0.88 10.46
N ILE A 149 13.98 0.07 10.93
CA ILE A 149 14.20 0.32 12.35
C ILE A 149 13.02 1.16 12.87
N THR A 150 12.40 0.70 13.96
CA THR A 150 11.26 1.37 14.60
C THR A 150 11.52 1.74 16.07
N ASP A 151 12.57 1.21 16.66
CA ASP A 151 12.94 1.49 18.04
C ASP A 151 13.41 2.96 18.15
N GLU A 152 12.94 3.66 19.20
CA GLU A 152 13.22 5.08 19.41
C GLU A 152 12.82 5.97 18.21
N ARG A 153 11.75 5.58 17.49
CA ARG A 153 11.21 6.35 16.36
C ARG A 153 9.77 6.74 16.64
N TYR A 154 9.39 7.92 16.15
CA TYR A 154 8.00 8.40 16.17
C TYR A 154 7.24 7.78 15.02
N ILE A 155 6.02 7.31 15.29
CA ILE A 155 5.13 6.77 14.26
C ILE A 155 3.92 7.69 14.12
N ILE A 156 3.62 8.08 12.88
CA ILE A 156 2.46 8.90 12.52
C ILE A 156 1.59 8.16 11.50
N PHE A 157 0.26 8.32 11.59
CA PHE A 157 -0.67 7.75 10.62
C PHE A 157 -1.15 8.80 9.63
N GLY A 158 -1.46 8.35 8.39
CA GLY A 158 -2.00 9.19 7.34
C GLY A 158 -3.00 8.47 6.46
N GLY A 159 -3.83 9.23 5.76
CA GLY A 159 -4.79 8.74 4.74
C GLY A 159 -4.08 8.16 3.50
N GLY A 160 -3.38 7.04 3.72
CA GLY A 160 -2.42 6.46 2.80
C GLY A 160 -1.10 7.23 2.77
N SER A 161 -0.10 6.68 2.06
CA SER A 161 1.18 7.38 1.85
C SER A 161 1.01 8.75 1.19
N THR A 162 0.00 8.93 0.35
CA THR A 162 -0.26 10.18 -0.38
C THR A 162 -0.39 11.39 0.55
N GLN A 163 -1.13 11.28 1.66
CA GLN A 163 -1.24 12.36 2.63
C GLN A 163 0.08 12.59 3.38
N LEU A 164 0.76 11.50 3.75
CA LEU A 164 2.05 11.56 4.46
C LEU A 164 3.16 12.20 3.63
N LEU A 165 3.19 11.96 2.31
CA LEU A 165 4.14 12.60 1.39
C LEU A 165 4.00 14.12 1.45
N ASN A 166 2.77 14.64 1.38
CA ASN A 166 2.55 16.09 1.45
C ASN A 166 2.81 16.65 2.85
N ALA A 167 2.39 15.96 3.91
CA ALA A 167 2.70 16.34 5.28
C ALA A 167 4.22 16.45 5.55
N ALA A 168 5.01 15.54 4.95
CA ALA A 168 6.46 15.56 5.05
C ALA A 168 7.06 16.76 4.29
N VAL A 169 6.58 17.08 3.08
CA VAL A 169 6.99 18.29 2.35
C VAL A 169 6.69 19.54 3.17
N TYR A 170 5.49 19.65 3.74
CA TYR A 170 5.12 20.74 4.64
C TYR A 170 6.06 20.82 5.84
N ALA A 171 6.32 19.71 6.52
CA ALA A 171 7.14 19.69 7.73
C ALA A 171 8.61 20.11 7.47
N PHE A 172 9.15 19.75 6.31
CA PHE A 172 10.52 20.11 5.91
C PHE A 172 10.63 21.53 5.33
N SER A 173 9.57 22.06 4.75
CA SER A 173 9.56 23.39 4.13
C SER A 173 9.17 24.52 5.09
N SER A 174 8.43 24.21 6.17
CA SER A 174 7.90 25.23 7.08
C SER A 174 9.03 25.93 7.86
N ASN A 175 9.47 27.06 7.37
CA ASN A 175 10.34 27.98 8.08
C ASN A 175 9.49 29.12 8.69
N ASN A 176 9.70 29.42 9.96
CA ASN A 176 9.00 30.50 10.67
C ASN A 176 9.34 31.92 10.17
N ASN A 177 10.19 32.04 9.14
CA ASN A 177 10.59 33.30 8.56
C ASN A 177 9.86 33.60 7.25
N SER A 178 9.02 34.59 7.23
CA SER A 178 8.23 35.05 6.08
C SER A 178 9.07 35.53 4.86
N SER A 179 10.38 35.62 4.98
CA SER A 179 11.33 36.03 3.93
C SER A 179 12.20 34.88 3.41
N ALA A 180 11.96 33.65 3.82
CA ALA A 180 12.77 32.50 3.36
C ALA A 180 12.47 32.17 1.90
N THR A 181 13.51 31.76 1.16
CA THR A 181 13.37 31.20 -0.19
C THR A 181 12.55 29.88 -0.12
N PRO A 182 11.56 29.69 -1.00
CA PRO A 182 10.80 28.44 -1.04
C PRO A 182 11.72 27.20 -1.14
N ALA A 183 11.40 26.16 -0.38
CA ALA A 183 12.12 24.89 -0.47
C ALA A 183 11.96 24.28 -1.87
N LYS A 184 13.02 23.70 -2.41
CA LYS A 184 13.04 23.04 -3.71
C LYS A 184 12.73 21.56 -3.53
N VAL A 185 11.58 21.12 -4.04
CA VAL A 185 11.17 19.73 -4.03
C VAL A 185 11.64 19.06 -5.32
N VAL A 186 12.37 17.96 -5.22
CA VAL A 186 12.97 17.28 -6.36
C VAL A 186 12.83 15.76 -6.24
N ALA A 187 12.91 15.04 -7.38
CA ALA A 187 12.93 13.58 -7.40
C ALA A 187 13.77 13.09 -8.59
N THR A 188 14.49 11.98 -8.44
CA THR A 188 15.28 11.41 -9.52
C THR A 188 14.37 10.70 -10.54
N ALA A 189 14.41 11.14 -11.80
CA ALA A 189 13.63 10.52 -12.89
C ALA A 189 14.19 9.13 -13.27
N PRO A 190 13.29 8.17 -13.60
CA PRO A 190 11.84 8.25 -13.56
C PRO A 190 11.32 8.13 -12.12
N TYR A 191 10.30 8.90 -11.76
CA TYR A 191 9.75 8.93 -10.40
C TYR A 191 8.22 8.80 -10.38
N TYR A 192 7.66 8.56 -9.19
CA TYR A 192 6.20 8.47 -8.98
C TYR A 192 5.52 9.82 -9.22
N PRO A 193 4.58 9.95 -10.17
CA PRO A 193 4.03 11.23 -10.63
C PRO A 193 3.42 12.11 -9.55
N VAL A 194 2.94 11.50 -8.46
CA VAL A 194 2.27 12.21 -7.37
C VAL A 194 3.20 13.23 -6.69
N TYR A 195 4.50 13.01 -6.67
CA TYR A 195 5.44 13.98 -6.07
C TYR A 195 5.32 15.35 -6.70
N ARG A 196 5.38 15.41 -8.03
CA ARG A 196 5.20 16.64 -8.80
C ARG A 196 3.77 17.15 -8.70
N THR A 197 2.80 16.31 -9.10
CA THR A 197 1.41 16.76 -9.26
C THR A 197 0.79 17.21 -7.93
N GLN A 198 1.16 16.61 -6.81
CA GLN A 198 0.69 17.02 -5.49
C GLN A 198 1.36 18.32 -5.04
N THR A 199 2.69 18.45 -5.26
CA THR A 199 3.41 19.68 -4.94
C THR A 199 2.85 20.87 -5.72
N ASP A 200 2.59 20.69 -7.02
CA ASP A 200 2.01 21.72 -7.89
C ASP A 200 0.56 22.03 -7.49
N LEU A 201 -0.24 21.01 -7.12
CA LEU A 201 -1.65 21.20 -6.71
C LEU A 201 -1.78 22.07 -5.46
N PHE A 202 -0.96 21.85 -4.46
CA PHE A 202 -0.99 22.66 -3.23
C PHE A 202 -0.46 24.08 -3.43
N ASN A 203 0.33 24.32 -4.47
CA ASN A 203 0.81 25.63 -4.90
C ASN A 203 1.26 26.52 -3.72
N SER A 204 2.08 25.96 -2.82
CA SER A 204 2.52 26.63 -1.60
C SER A 204 3.53 27.74 -1.91
N ARG A 205 3.53 28.82 -1.10
CA ARG A 205 4.61 29.80 -1.09
C ARG A 205 5.91 29.25 -0.45
N ASP A 206 5.81 28.18 0.34
CA ASP A 206 6.91 27.67 1.17
C ASP A 206 7.73 26.59 0.45
N TYR A 207 7.22 26.04 -0.65
CA TYR A 207 7.92 25.04 -1.45
C TYR A 207 7.45 25.03 -2.91
N ARG A 208 8.32 24.53 -3.81
CA ARG A 208 8.00 24.37 -5.24
C ARG A 208 8.65 23.10 -5.78
N TYR A 209 8.00 22.46 -6.75
CA TYR A 209 8.61 21.37 -7.49
C TYR A 209 9.62 21.91 -8.51
N GLU A 210 10.86 21.39 -8.49
CA GLU A 210 11.98 21.91 -9.28
C GLU A 210 12.64 20.84 -10.16
N GLY A 211 11.90 19.77 -10.45
CA GLY A 211 12.27 18.77 -11.47
C GLY A 211 13.20 17.66 -10.99
N ASP A 212 13.99 17.17 -11.94
CA ASP A 212 14.90 16.05 -11.71
C ASP A 212 16.04 16.40 -10.77
N THR A 213 16.32 15.53 -9.81
CA THR A 213 17.40 15.68 -8.81
C THR A 213 18.77 15.88 -9.47
N SER A 214 19.01 15.29 -10.65
CA SER A 214 20.30 15.40 -11.35
C SER A 214 20.66 16.84 -11.72
N LEU A 215 19.69 17.72 -11.90
CA LEU A 215 19.89 19.15 -12.18
C LEU A 215 20.54 19.91 -11.00
N TRP A 216 20.47 19.34 -9.80
CA TRP A 216 20.85 19.97 -8.53
C TRP A 216 22.03 19.31 -7.83
N LYS A 217 22.55 18.20 -8.33
CA LYS A 217 23.56 17.34 -7.69
C LYS A 217 24.81 18.09 -7.16
N ASN A 218 25.20 19.21 -7.77
CA ASN A 218 26.38 19.99 -7.37
C ASN A 218 26.01 21.44 -7.00
N LYS A 219 24.74 21.66 -6.62
CA LYS A 219 24.18 23.01 -6.40
C LYS A 219 23.44 23.13 -5.07
N THR A 220 23.70 22.25 -4.11
CA THR A 220 22.98 22.24 -2.83
C THR A 220 23.39 23.36 -1.88
N ASP A 221 24.54 23.99 -2.07
CA ASP A 221 25.05 25.07 -1.18
C ASP A 221 24.57 26.46 -1.57
N ILE A 222 23.57 26.58 -2.44
CA ILE A 222 23.09 27.88 -2.91
C ILE A 222 22.27 28.57 -1.81
N ASN A 223 22.85 29.63 -1.21
CA ASN A 223 22.15 30.67 -0.46
C ASN A 223 21.14 30.22 0.60
N GLY A 224 21.44 29.18 1.37
CA GLY A 224 20.55 28.73 2.46
C GLY A 224 19.20 28.10 1.99
N THR A 225 19.07 27.76 0.71
CA THR A 225 17.89 27.14 0.14
C THR A 225 17.76 25.70 0.65
N THR A 226 16.62 25.34 1.21
CA THR A 226 16.32 23.96 1.59
C THR A 226 15.95 23.13 0.35
N PHE A 227 16.54 21.93 0.23
CA PHE A 227 16.15 20.94 -0.74
C PHE A 227 15.38 19.80 -0.07
N ILE A 228 14.31 19.33 -0.70
CA ILE A 228 13.51 18.18 -0.27
C ILE A 228 13.55 17.17 -1.40
N GLU A 229 14.31 16.09 -1.21
CA GLU A 229 14.45 15.02 -2.18
C GLU A 229 13.51 13.87 -1.87
N PHE A 230 12.64 13.50 -2.82
CA PHE A 230 11.91 12.24 -2.76
C PHE A 230 12.79 11.08 -3.21
N VAL A 231 12.92 10.07 -2.36
CA VAL A 231 13.67 8.84 -2.62
C VAL A 231 12.73 7.66 -2.55
N THR A 232 12.37 7.10 -3.69
CA THR A 232 11.47 5.95 -3.76
C THR A 232 12.27 4.66 -3.87
N SER A 233 12.22 3.79 -2.89
CA SER A 233 13.04 2.56 -2.91
C SER A 233 12.28 1.37 -2.29
N PRO A 234 11.92 0.34 -3.10
CA PRO A 234 12.15 0.24 -4.55
C PRO A 234 11.34 1.25 -5.34
N ASN A 235 11.91 1.72 -6.44
CA ASN A 235 11.36 2.79 -7.24
C ASN A 235 10.09 2.37 -8.02
N ASN A 236 9.19 3.30 -8.21
CA ASN A 236 8.09 3.25 -9.15
C ASN A 236 8.34 4.30 -10.24
N PRO A 237 8.71 3.86 -11.49
CA PRO A 237 8.15 2.69 -12.17
C PRO A 237 9.05 1.44 -12.28
N ASP A 238 10.37 1.52 -12.05
CA ASP A 238 11.33 0.52 -12.54
C ASP A 238 11.78 -0.54 -11.50
N GLY A 239 11.30 -0.45 -10.27
CA GLY A 239 11.55 -1.44 -9.21
C GLY A 239 12.98 -1.49 -8.67
N LYS A 240 13.86 -0.56 -9.03
CA LYS A 240 15.24 -0.49 -8.53
C LYS A 240 15.28 0.01 -7.08
N LEU A 241 16.20 -0.52 -6.30
CA LEU A 241 16.56 0.07 -5.02
C LEU A 241 17.41 1.32 -5.26
N THR A 242 16.93 2.46 -4.82
CA THR A 242 17.55 3.78 -5.00
C THR A 242 18.01 4.35 -3.66
N LYS A 243 18.87 5.36 -3.71
CA LYS A 243 19.35 6.13 -2.57
C LYS A 243 19.25 7.62 -2.90
N ALA A 244 19.31 8.45 -1.88
CA ALA A 244 19.43 9.90 -2.04
C ALA A 244 20.65 10.25 -2.93
N VAL A 245 20.50 11.28 -3.75
CA VAL A 245 21.51 11.79 -4.67
C VAL A 245 22.09 13.10 -4.18
N LEU A 246 21.27 13.93 -3.51
CA LEU A 246 21.71 15.18 -2.96
C LEU A 246 22.36 14.99 -1.59
N GLU A 247 23.38 15.79 -1.32
CA GLU A 247 24.10 15.84 -0.04
C GLU A 247 24.18 17.29 0.44
N GLY A 248 24.24 17.50 1.76
CA GLY A 248 24.34 18.82 2.37
C GLY A 248 23.46 18.96 3.61
N SER A 249 23.80 19.94 4.48
CA SER A 249 23.05 20.19 5.73
C SER A 249 21.63 20.72 5.51
N ASN A 250 21.39 21.35 4.36
CA ASN A 250 20.11 21.90 3.92
C ASN A 250 19.29 20.92 3.04
N VAL A 251 19.77 19.69 2.86
CA VAL A 251 19.05 18.63 2.15
C VAL A 251 18.24 17.79 3.15
N LYS A 252 16.96 17.59 2.85
CA LYS A 252 16.04 16.71 3.58
C LYS A 252 15.53 15.63 2.63
N THR A 253 15.44 14.39 3.11
CA THR A 253 14.97 13.27 2.29
C THR A 253 13.63 12.73 2.78
N ILE A 254 12.71 12.48 1.86
CA ILE A 254 11.46 11.76 2.10
C ILE A 254 11.60 10.39 1.46
N ASN A 255 11.78 9.35 2.27
CA ASN A 255 11.98 8.01 1.79
C ASN A 255 10.64 7.29 1.63
N ASP A 256 10.15 7.19 0.39
CA ASP A 256 8.96 6.41 0.05
C ASP A 256 9.30 4.93 -0.03
N ARG A 257 8.89 4.20 1.00
CA ARG A 257 9.11 2.76 1.18
C ARG A 257 7.84 1.94 0.89
N ALA A 258 6.89 2.47 0.11
CA ALA A 258 5.61 1.80 -0.18
C ALA A 258 5.78 0.37 -0.70
N TYR A 259 6.82 0.09 -1.48
CA TYR A 259 7.13 -1.22 -2.05
C TYR A 259 8.27 -1.97 -1.34
N TYR A 260 8.78 -1.48 -0.22
CA TYR A 260 9.91 -2.12 0.49
C TYR A 260 9.45 -3.30 1.34
N TRP A 261 8.86 -4.28 0.66
CA TRP A 261 8.29 -5.50 1.22
C TRP A 261 8.80 -6.74 0.49
N PRO A 262 8.94 -7.90 1.19
CA PRO A 262 9.48 -9.13 0.61
C PRO A 262 8.79 -9.63 -0.65
N HIS A 263 7.54 -9.30 -0.91
CA HIS A 263 6.89 -9.70 -2.15
C HIS A 263 7.37 -8.94 -3.39
N PHE A 264 7.90 -7.71 -3.24
CA PHE A 264 8.32 -6.89 -4.39
C PHE A 264 9.83 -6.78 -4.56
N THR A 265 10.57 -6.82 -3.43
CA THR A 265 12.01 -6.57 -3.45
C THR A 265 12.73 -7.44 -2.40
N PRO A 266 14.01 -7.78 -2.60
CA PRO A 266 14.83 -8.30 -1.50
C PRO A 266 14.92 -7.25 -0.39
N ILE A 267 15.04 -7.73 0.84
CA ILE A 267 15.34 -6.91 2.01
C ILE A 267 16.80 -7.16 2.36
N PRO A 268 17.74 -6.34 1.90
CA PRO A 268 19.17 -6.54 2.19
C PRO A 268 19.53 -6.17 3.64
N SER A 269 18.85 -5.17 4.19
CA SER A 269 19.00 -4.68 5.56
C SER A 269 17.78 -3.88 5.99
N PRO A 270 17.56 -3.66 7.29
CA PRO A 270 16.60 -2.68 7.75
C PRO A 270 16.96 -1.28 7.26
N ALA A 271 15.98 -0.55 6.74
CA ALA A 271 16.13 0.88 6.47
C ALA A 271 16.10 1.68 7.77
N ASP A 272 16.93 2.72 7.87
CA ASP A 272 16.99 3.63 9.01
C ASP A 272 17.17 5.09 8.54
N ASP A 273 16.31 5.52 7.65
CA ASP A 273 16.28 6.88 7.13
C ASP A 273 15.58 7.83 8.13
N ASP A 274 15.83 9.14 8.01
CA ASP A 274 15.28 10.14 8.91
C ASP A 274 13.75 10.22 8.87
N LEU A 275 13.17 10.00 7.69
CA LEU A 275 11.73 9.88 7.47
C LEU A 275 11.46 8.81 6.43
N MET A 276 10.70 7.78 6.81
CA MET A 276 10.28 6.67 5.96
C MET A 276 8.76 6.56 5.92
N ILE A 277 8.18 6.36 4.74
CA ILE A 277 6.73 6.26 4.56
C ILE A 277 6.36 4.88 4.03
N PHE A 278 5.39 4.25 4.68
CA PHE A 278 4.84 2.93 4.34
C PHE A 278 3.32 2.98 4.20
N THR A 279 2.73 1.96 3.57
CA THR A 279 1.27 1.88 3.36
C THR A 279 0.77 0.45 3.27
N ILE A 280 -0.42 0.20 3.81
CA ILE A 280 -1.11 -1.10 3.61
C ILE A 280 -1.54 -1.29 2.16
N SER A 281 -1.67 -0.23 1.37
CA SER A 281 -2.03 -0.33 -0.06
C SER A 281 -1.16 -1.33 -0.81
N LYS A 282 0.12 -1.41 -0.45
CA LYS A 282 1.08 -2.31 -1.11
C LYS A 282 1.47 -3.51 -0.24
N LEU A 283 1.43 -3.37 1.08
CA LEU A 283 1.67 -4.47 2.01
C LEU A 283 0.59 -5.55 1.91
N THR A 284 -0.67 -5.15 2.07
CA THR A 284 -1.82 -6.07 2.16
C THR A 284 -2.76 -6.00 0.95
N GLY A 285 -2.55 -5.08 0.03
CA GLY A 285 -3.43 -4.89 -1.13
C GLY A 285 -4.63 -3.97 -0.89
N HIS A 286 -4.86 -3.51 0.33
CA HIS A 286 -6.04 -2.71 0.68
C HIS A 286 -5.84 -1.21 0.38
N ALA A 287 -5.68 -0.88 -0.90
CA ALA A 287 -5.46 0.50 -1.34
C ALA A 287 -6.64 1.42 -1.02
N GLY A 288 -7.87 0.90 -1.10
CA GLY A 288 -9.11 1.64 -0.82
C GLY A 288 -9.31 1.98 0.67
N THR A 289 -8.66 1.30 1.60
CA THR A 289 -8.75 1.61 3.04
C THR A 289 -8.10 2.94 3.40
N ARG A 290 -7.24 3.49 2.54
CA ARG A 290 -6.55 4.77 2.74
C ARG A 290 -5.80 4.86 4.07
N PHE A 291 -4.91 3.90 4.34
CA PHE A 291 -4.09 3.88 5.54
C PHE A 291 -2.59 3.73 5.20
N GLY A 292 -1.77 4.55 5.83
CA GLY A 292 -0.32 4.49 5.79
C GLY A 292 0.29 5.02 7.08
N TRP A 293 1.60 4.83 7.24
CA TRP A 293 2.33 5.35 8.40
C TRP A 293 3.70 5.89 8.00
N GLY A 294 4.15 6.89 8.75
CA GLY A 294 5.50 7.42 8.70
C GLY A 294 6.29 6.95 9.92
N ILE A 295 7.58 6.68 9.74
CA ILE A 295 8.55 6.41 10.79
C ILE A 295 9.57 7.54 10.75
N ILE A 296 9.72 8.29 11.86
CA ILE A 296 10.40 9.58 11.90
C ILE A 296 11.39 9.59 13.06
N LYS A 297 12.63 10.06 12.83
CA LYS A 297 13.65 10.23 13.87
C LYS A 297 13.50 11.55 14.63
N ASP A 298 13.30 12.64 13.92
CA ASP A 298 13.28 13.97 14.48
C ASP A 298 11.93 14.33 15.08
N LYS A 299 11.93 14.72 16.37
CA LYS A 299 10.72 15.11 17.10
C LYS A 299 10.03 16.33 16.49
N GLY A 300 10.80 17.33 16.08
CA GLY A 300 10.24 18.55 15.51
C GLY A 300 9.55 18.32 14.17
N VAL A 301 10.10 17.42 13.34
CA VAL A 301 9.46 16.99 12.09
C VAL A 301 8.16 16.23 12.40
N TYR A 302 8.19 15.32 13.38
CA TYR A 302 7.00 14.60 13.82
C TYR A 302 5.89 15.55 14.30
N GLU A 303 6.20 16.54 15.14
CA GLU A 303 5.24 17.51 15.68
C GLU A 303 4.63 18.38 14.56
N LYS A 304 5.42 18.81 13.58
CA LYS A 304 4.93 19.54 12.40
C LYS A 304 3.99 18.66 11.54
N MET A 305 4.33 17.40 11.34
CA MET A 305 3.45 16.47 10.63
C MET A 305 2.16 16.20 11.41
N LEU A 306 2.21 16.10 12.75
CA LEU A 306 0.99 16.00 13.58
C LEU A 306 0.10 17.23 13.42
N THR A 307 0.66 18.43 13.45
CA THR A 307 -0.07 19.68 13.21
C THR A 307 -0.75 19.66 11.82
N TYR A 308 -0.03 19.19 10.81
CA TYR A 308 -0.63 19.02 9.49
C TYR A 308 -1.82 18.05 9.50
N MET A 309 -1.69 16.90 10.18
CA MET A 309 -2.78 15.91 10.27
C MET A 309 -3.97 16.43 11.05
N ASP A 310 -3.74 17.19 12.11
CA ASP A 310 -4.78 17.82 12.92
C ASP A 310 -5.59 18.82 12.07
N LEU A 311 -4.91 19.76 11.43
CA LEU A 311 -5.57 20.81 10.65
C LEU A 311 -6.18 20.32 9.32
N ASN A 312 -5.67 19.23 8.76
CA ASN A 312 -6.13 18.71 7.47
C ASN A 312 -7.30 17.73 7.60
N THR A 313 -7.25 16.83 8.58
CA THR A 313 -8.24 15.73 8.71
C THR A 313 -8.65 15.40 10.16
N MET A 314 -8.15 16.10 11.16
CA MET A 314 -8.34 15.78 12.59
C MET A 314 -7.98 14.32 12.90
N GLY A 315 -6.87 13.85 12.32
CA GLY A 315 -6.43 12.45 12.42
C GLY A 315 -7.04 11.54 11.35
N ILE A 316 -6.77 10.25 11.46
CA ILE A 316 -7.21 9.23 10.49
C ILE A 316 -8.43 8.48 11.04
N SER A 317 -9.37 8.13 10.14
CA SER A 317 -10.58 7.36 10.45
C SER A 317 -10.31 6.20 11.41
N ARG A 318 -11.17 6.07 12.42
CA ARG A 318 -11.12 4.96 13.39
C ARG A 318 -11.33 3.62 12.73
N GLU A 319 -12.22 3.57 11.76
CA GLU A 319 -12.51 2.37 10.99
C GLU A 319 -11.32 1.97 10.12
N ALA A 320 -10.61 2.93 9.51
CA ALA A 320 -9.39 2.66 8.75
C ALA A 320 -8.28 2.09 9.67
N GLN A 321 -8.12 2.64 10.87
CA GLN A 321 -7.16 2.12 11.86
C GLN A 321 -7.55 0.73 12.36
N LEU A 322 -8.83 0.50 12.66
CA LEU A 322 -9.34 -0.81 13.09
C LEU A 322 -9.19 -1.86 11.99
N ARG A 323 -9.52 -1.50 10.74
CA ARG A 323 -9.31 -2.39 9.59
C ARG A 323 -7.83 -2.71 9.40
N ALA A 324 -6.95 -1.72 9.46
CA ALA A 324 -5.51 -1.94 9.38
C ALA A 324 -5.01 -2.88 10.49
N LEU A 325 -5.47 -2.68 11.73
CA LEU A 325 -5.15 -3.57 12.86
C LEU A 325 -5.62 -5.01 12.61
N LYS A 326 -6.86 -5.20 12.13
CA LYS A 326 -7.40 -6.53 11.81
C LYS A 326 -6.60 -7.22 10.72
N LEU A 327 -6.24 -6.51 9.66
CA LEU A 327 -5.39 -7.03 8.59
C LEU A 327 -3.99 -7.39 9.08
N LEU A 328 -3.38 -6.54 9.93
CA LEU A 328 -2.07 -6.82 10.51
C LEU A 328 -2.11 -8.02 11.47
N ASN A 329 -3.21 -8.25 12.19
CA ASN A 329 -3.37 -9.47 12.98
C ASN A 329 -3.21 -10.71 12.10
N VAL A 330 -3.93 -10.77 10.97
CA VAL A 330 -3.81 -11.90 10.02
C VAL A 330 -2.39 -12.01 9.45
N VAL A 331 -1.78 -10.89 9.06
CA VAL A 331 -0.39 -10.88 8.55
C VAL A 331 0.60 -11.40 9.57
N LEU A 332 0.35 -11.16 10.86
CA LEU A 332 1.24 -11.53 11.97
C LEU A 332 0.92 -12.92 12.57
N GLU A 333 -0.11 -13.60 12.08
CA GLU A 333 -0.41 -14.98 12.49
C GLU A 333 0.75 -15.93 12.18
N GLY A 334 0.89 -16.95 13.00
CA GLY A 334 1.98 -17.91 12.88
C GLY A 334 3.35 -17.22 13.00
N ASP A 335 4.18 -17.38 11.98
CA ASP A 335 5.53 -16.78 11.91
C ASP A 335 5.56 -15.45 11.12
N GLY A 336 4.39 -14.93 10.72
CA GLY A 336 4.25 -13.68 9.97
C GLY A 336 4.82 -13.70 8.55
N LYS A 337 4.91 -14.89 7.92
CA LYS A 337 5.55 -15.03 6.60
C LYS A 337 4.59 -15.36 5.45
N GLU A 338 3.39 -15.82 5.73
CA GLU A 338 2.51 -16.41 4.72
C GLU A 338 2.20 -15.45 3.57
N ILE A 339 1.74 -14.24 3.86
CA ILE A 339 1.43 -13.24 2.83
C ILE A 339 2.65 -12.89 1.97
N PHE A 340 3.83 -12.83 2.58
CA PHE A 340 5.07 -12.50 1.87
C PHE A 340 5.54 -13.64 0.97
N GLN A 341 5.36 -14.90 1.40
CA GLN A 341 5.66 -16.09 0.58
C GLN A 341 4.70 -16.19 -0.61
N PHE A 342 3.40 -16.02 -0.35
CA PHE A 342 2.37 -15.99 -1.40
C PHE A 342 2.66 -14.88 -2.41
N GLY A 343 2.84 -13.64 -1.93
CA GLY A 343 3.08 -12.49 -2.78
C GLY A 343 4.38 -12.60 -3.59
N TYR A 344 5.48 -13.05 -2.96
CA TYR A 344 6.73 -13.30 -3.67
C TYR A 344 6.60 -14.36 -4.77
N SER A 345 5.96 -15.48 -4.47
CA SER A 345 5.78 -16.57 -5.45
C SER A 345 4.97 -16.09 -6.66
N THR A 346 3.89 -15.36 -6.42
CA THR A 346 3.05 -14.79 -7.49
C THR A 346 3.83 -13.78 -8.34
N MET A 347 4.47 -12.81 -7.70
CA MET A 347 5.17 -11.73 -8.42
C MET A 347 6.41 -12.25 -9.17
N ARG A 348 7.16 -13.18 -8.57
CA ARG A 348 8.28 -13.85 -9.25
C ARG A 348 7.82 -14.60 -10.49
N ASN A 349 6.72 -15.38 -10.39
CA ASN A 349 6.17 -16.10 -11.53
C ASN A 349 5.77 -15.15 -12.66
N ARG A 350 5.04 -14.08 -12.33
CA ARG A 350 4.62 -13.06 -13.31
C ARG A 350 5.81 -12.38 -13.98
N TRP A 351 6.80 -11.96 -13.21
CA TRP A 351 8.02 -11.37 -13.74
C TRP A 351 8.76 -12.33 -14.67
N THR A 352 8.94 -13.58 -14.25
CA THR A 352 9.67 -14.60 -15.05
C THR A 352 8.97 -14.86 -16.38
N ARG A 353 7.65 -15.06 -16.37
CA ARG A 353 6.86 -15.31 -17.58
C ARG A 353 6.92 -14.14 -18.56
N LEU A 354 6.70 -12.92 -18.07
CA LEU A 354 6.78 -11.73 -18.92
C LEU A 354 8.19 -11.55 -19.51
N ASN A 355 9.24 -11.68 -18.68
CA ASN A 355 10.61 -11.53 -19.11
C ASN A 355 11.02 -12.60 -20.17
N GLN A 356 10.55 -13.84 -20.04
CA GLN A 356 10.78 -14.90 -21.02
C GLN A 356 10.18 -14.59 -22.40
N ILE A 357 9.03 -13.91 -22.44
CA ILE A 357 8.40 -13.49 -23.70
C ILE A 357 9.15 -12.30 -24.30
N ILE A 358 9.38 -11.27 -23.50
CA ILE A 358 10.00 -10.03 -23.97
C ILE A 358 11.45 -10.26 -24.41
N SER A 359 12.20 -11.16 -23.74
CA SER A 359 13.59 -11.48 -24.11
C SER A 359 13.75 -12.08 -25.52
N LYS A 360 12.69 -12.58 -26.14
CA LYS A 360 12.68 -13.07 -27.54
C LYS A 360 12.49 -11.94 -28.55
N SER A 361 12.14 -10.73 -28.11
CA SER A 361 11.87 -9.58 -28.94
C SER A 361 13.15 -8.75 -29.15
N LYS A 362 13.38 -8.30 -30.37
CA LYS A 362 14.37 -7.24 -30.67
C LYS A 362 13.75 -5.83 -30.56
N ARG A 363 12.44 -5.76 -30.47
CA ARG A 363 11.68 -4.49 -30.40
C ARG A 363 11.50 -3.97 -29.00
N PHE A 364 11.38 -4.88 -28.01
CA PHE A 364 11.06 -4.55 -26.62
C PHE A 364 12.13 -5.05 -25.67
N SER A 365 12.41 -4.28 -24.63
CA SER A 365 13.25 -4.71 -23.50
C SER A 365 12.63 -4.32 -22.18
N LEU A 366 13.03 -5.01 -21.09
CA LEU A 366 12.64 -4.69 -19.72
C LEU A 366 13.82 -4.14 -18.92
N GLN A 367 13.52 -3.43 -17.85
CA GLN A 367 14.54 -3.03 -16.88
C GLN A 367 15.34 -4.26 -16.38
N LYS A 368 16.64 -4.06 -16.18
CA LYS A 368 17.50 -5.11 -15.63
C LYS A 368 17.46 -5.10 -14.12
N LEU A 369 17.03 -6.21 -13.54
CA LEU A 369 17.02 -6.46 -12.09
C LEU A 369 17.79 -7.76 -11.82
N SER A 370 18.74 -7.71 -10.89
CA SER A 370 19.56 -8.87 -10.53
C SER A 370 19.02 -9.57 -9.29
N PRO A 371 19.22 -10.90 -9.19
CA PRO A 371 18.99 -11.61 -7.95
C PRO A 371 19.85 -11.03 -6.81
N GLN A 372 19.27 -10.89 -5.61
CA GLN A 372 19.96 -10.35 -4.43
C GLN A 372 19.62 -11.15 -3.17
N TYR A 373 20.49 -11.11 -2.19
CA TYR A 373 20.24 -11.73 -0.90
C TYR A 373 19.11 -10.98 -0.17
N CYS A 374 18.22 -11.75 0.45
CA CYS A 374 17.10 -11.24 1.23
C CYS A 374 17.20 -11.79 2.67
N THR A 375 17.36 -10.91 3.63
CA THR A 375 17.48 -11.27 5.06
C THR A 375 16.22 -11.95 5.56
N PHE A 376 15.04 -11.50 5.12
CA PHE A 376 13.75 -12.09 5.50
C PHE A 376 13.62 -13.56 5.08
N PHE A 377 13.97 -13.88 3.81
CA PHE A 377 13.95 -15.26 3.31
C PHE A 377 15.25 -16.03 3.57
N LYS A 378 16.30 -15.39 4.10
CA LYS A 378 17.62 -15.95 4.38
C LYS A 378 18.25 -16.65 3.16
N ARG A 379 18.03 -16.12 1.96
CA ARG A 379 18.55 -16.64 0.70
C ARG A 379 18.61 -15.58 -0.39
N VAL A 380 19.38 -15.86 -1.45
CA VAL A 380 19.30 -15.10 -2.68
C VAL A 380 17.95 -15.36 -3.35
N ARG A 381 17.28 -14.31 -3.80
CA ARG A 381 15.99 -14.39 -4.46
C ARG A 381 16.01 -13.72 -5.82
N ALA A 382 15.23 -14.29 -6.74
CA ALA A 382 15.01 -13.72 -8.06
C ALA A 382 14.13 -12.45 -7.97
N PRO A 383 14.20 -11.54 -8.96
CA PRO A 383 13.36 -10.36 -9.04
C PRO A 383 11.86 -10.68 -9.04
N SER A 384 11.08 -9.81 -8.37
CA SER A 384 9.62 -9.89 -8.31
C SER A 384 8.99 -8.50 -8.25
N PRO A 385 9.35 -7.56 -9.15
CA PRO A 385 8.92 -6.18 -9.06
C PRO A 385 7.40 -6.03 -9.22
N ALA A 386 6.84 -4.97 -8.63
CA ALA A 386 5.43 -4.62 -8.79
C ALA A 386 5.08 -4.22 -10.24
N TYR A 387 6.06 -3.68 -10.95
CA TYR A 387 5.91 -3.14 -12.30
C TYR A 387 7.02 -3.61 -13.24
N ALA A 388 6.66 -3.80 -14.49
CA ALA A 388 7.60 -3.90 -15.58
C ALA A 388 7.75 -2.51 -16.23
N TRP A 389 9.00 -2.05 -16.37
CA TRP A 389 9.37 -0.82 -17.07
C TRP A 389 9.90 -1.21 -18.44
N LEU A 390 8.97 -1.25 -19.40
CA LEU A 390 9.25 -1.69 -20.76
C LEU A 390 9.76 -0.53 -21.60
N LYS A 391 10.74 -0.80 -22.47
CA LYS A 391 11.27 0.13 -23.45
C LYS A 391 11.04 -0.39 -24.86
N CYS A 392 10.62 0.47 -25.76
CA CYS A 392 10.64 0.26 -27.21
C CYS A 392 12.03 0.59 -27.76
N GLU A 393 12.73 -0.41 -28.33
CA GLU A 393 14.13 -0.27 -28.75
C GLU A 393 14.28 0.31 -30.19
N ARG A 394 13.26 0.16 -31.02
CA ARG A 394 13.31 0.71 -32.39
C ARG A 394 13.18 2.23 -32.34
N VAL A 395 13.98 2.94 -33.14
CA VAL A 395 14.04 4.41 -33.15
C VAL A 395 12.72 5.03 -33.64
N GLU A 396 12.04 4.35 -34.56
CA GLU A 396 10.73 4.73 -35.10
C GLU A 396 9.61 4.64 -34.08
N ASP A 397 9.75 3.82 -33.02
CA ASP A 397 8.76 3.63 -31.97
C ASP A 397 8.85 4.77 -30.93
N LYS A 398 8.62 6.01 -31.35
CA LYS A 398 8.76 7.22 -30.51
C LYS A 398 7.77 7.25 -29.35
N ASN A 399 6.58 6.65 -29.50
CA ASN A 399 5.57 6.54 -28.46
C ASN A 399 5.20 5.08 -28.23
N CYS A 400 5.85 4.47 -27.24
CA CYS A 400 5.70 3.05 -26.93
C CYS A 400 4.29 2.72 -26.40
N SER A 401 3.63 3.65 -25.68
CA SER A 401 2.26 3.48 -25.21
C SER A 401 1.29 3.24 -26.37
N LYS A 402 1.36 4.07 -27.42
CA LYS A 402 0.54 3.90 -28.63
C LYS A 402 0.82 2.59 -29.35
N ILE A 403 2.07 2.15 -29.37
CA ILE A 403 2.44 0.84 -29.97
C ILE A 403 1.78 -0.30 -29.21
N LEU A 404 1.81 -0.25 -27.89
CA LEU A 404 1.19 -1.27 -27.06
C LEU A 404 -0.35 -1.22 -27.12
N GLU A 405 -0.94 -0.04 -27.15
CA GLU A 405 -2.38 0.16 -27.35
C GLU A 405 -2.86 -0.47 -28.67
N GLY A 406 -2.11 -0.27 -29.76
CA GLY A 406 -2.36 -0.95 -31.04
C GLY A 406 -2.25 -2.48 -30.97
N GLY A 407 -1.54 -3.03 -29.97
CA GLY A 407 -1.47 -4.44 -29.65
C GLY A 407 -2.49 -4.89 -28.59
N GLY A 408 -3.41 -4.01 -28.19
CA GLY A 408 -4.42 -4.29 -27.15
C GLY A 408 -3.83 -4.36 -25.72
N ILE A 409 -2.81 -3.55 -25.42
CA ILE A 409 -2.19 -3.47 -24.08
C ILE A 409 -2.19 -2.03 -23.60
N ASN A 410 -2.90 -1.74 -22.50
CA ASN A 410 -2.99 -0.44 -21.89
C ASN A 410 -2.01 -0.33 -20.71
N GLY A 411 -0.91 0.39 -20.90
CA GLY A 411 0.09 0.73 -19.89
C GLY A 411 0.06 2.22 -19.52
N ARG A 412 1.07 2.68 -18.80
CA ARG A 412 1.29 4.11 -18.53
C ARG A 412 2.58 4.59 -19.18
N GLY A 413 2.48 5.58 -20.08
CA GLY A 413 3.61 6.13 -20.84
C GLY A 413 4.67 6.78 -19.96
N GLY A 414 5.90 6.84 -20.51
CA GLY A 414 7.09 7.34 -19.82
C GLY A 414 7.00 8.78 -19.37
N SER A 415 6.38 9.65 -20.16
CA SER A 415 6.19 11.07 -19.83
C SER A 415 5.44 11.31 -18.51
N MET A 416 4.58 10.38 -18.07
CA MET A 416 3.94 10.46 -16.76
C MET A 416 4.94 10.32 -15.59
N TYR A 417 6.14 9.78 -15.84
CA TYR A 417 7.20 9.52 -14.85
C TYR A 417 8.42 10.42 -15.06
N ASP A 418 8.26 11.50 -15.81
CA ASP A 418 9.34 12.39 -16.23
C ASP A 418 10.45 11.68 -17.02
N SER A 419 10.03 10.74 -17.87
CA SER A 419 10.89 9.95 -18.75
C SER A 419 10.42 10.05 -20.20
N ASP A 420 11.21 9.57 -21.16
CA ASP A 420 10.83 9.58 -22.57
C ASP A 420 9.66 8.62 -22.87
N ASP A 421 8.87 8.94 -23.89
CA ASP A 421 7.70 8.16 -24.33
C ASP A 421 8.05 6.83 -24.99
N ARG A 422 9.34 6.49 -25.12
CA ARG A 422 9.78 5.15 -25.50
C ARG A 422 9.67 4.15 -24.35
N HIS A 423 9.30 4.60 -23.16
CA HIS A 423 9.09 3.76 -22.02
C HIS A 423 7.60 3.65 -21.65
N VAL A 424 7.22 2.50 -21.09
CA VAL A 424 5.87 2.24 -20.59
C VAL A 424 5.96 1.44 -19.29
N ARG A 425 5.23 1.88 -18.25
CA ARG A 425 5.04 1.08 -17.04
C ARG A 425 3.88 0.11 -17.23
N LEU A 426 4.12 -1.17 -16.99
CA LEU A 426 3.12 -2.23 -16.98
C LEU A 426 2.94 -2.76 -15.57
N SER A 427 1.72 -2.78 -15.09
CA SER A 427 1.36 -3.28 -13.76
C SER A 427 1.34 -4.79 -13.73
N LEU A 428 2.12 -5.39 -12.82
CA LEU A 428 2.12 -6.83 -12.56
C LEU A 428 1.29 -7.20 -11.33
N ILE A 429 0.73 -6.22 -10.61
CA ILE A 429 -0.01 -6.41 -9.35
C ILE A 429 -1.53 -6.47 -9.55
N LYS A 430 -2.01 -6.51 -10.78
CA LYS A 430 -3.42 -6.65 -11.14
C LYS A 430 -3.98 -8.04 -10.83
N SER A 431 -5.24 -8.29 -11.21
CA SER A 431 -5.87 -9.61 -11.11
C SER A 431 -5.08 -10.69 -11.90
N GLN A 432 -5.37 -11.95 -11.68
CA GLN A 432 -4.76 -13.03 -12.48
C GLN A 432 -5.19 -12.94 -13.94
N ASP A 433 -6.45 -12.61 -14.21
CA ASP A 433 -6.96 -12.45 -15.57
C ASP A 433 -6.29 -11.30 -16.33
N ASP A 434 -6.15 -10.13 -15.70
CA ASP A 434 -5.41 -9.01 -16.31
C ASP A 434 -3.99 -9.44 -16.71
N PHE A 435 -3.34 -10.23 -15.86
CA PHE A 435 -1.97 -10.71 -16.14
C PHE A 435 -1.95 -11.75 -17.26
N GLU A 436 -2.89 -12.70 -17.30
CA GLU A 436 -2.96 -13.70 -18.38
C GLU A 436 -3.26 -13.05 -19.72
N ILE A 437 -4.17 -12.09 -19.77
CA ILE A 437 -4.47 -11.33 -20.99
C ILE A 437 -3.24 -10.55 -21.43
N LEU A 438 -2.51 -9.90 -20.50
CA LEU A 438 -1.26 -9.19 -20.80
C LEU A 438 -0.23 -10.11 -21.45
N VAL A 439 0.01 -11.28 -20.86
CA VAL A 439 0.96 -12.29 -21.35
C VAL A 439 0.58 -12.79 -22.75
N ASN A 440 -0.71 -13.09 -22.96
CA ASN A 440 -1.22 -13.55 -24.26
C ASN A 440 -1.07 -12.48 -25.34
N LYS A 441 -1.42 -11.21 -25.06
CA LYS A 441 -1.25 -10.10 -26.01
C LYS A 441 0.22 -9.87 -26.34
N PHE A 442 1.15 -9.94 -25.37
CA PHE A 442 2.59 -9.86 -25.65
C PHE A 442 3.11 -11.03 -26.47
N THR A 443 2.64 -12.24 -26.22
CA THR A 443 3.03 -13.42 -27.00
C THR A 443 2.69 -13.21 -28.49
N LEU A 444 1.49 -12.73 -28.78
CA LEU A 444 1.06 -12.41 -30.14
C LEU A 444 1.87 -11.24 -30.73
N LEU A 445 2.09 -10.18 -29.95
CA LEU A 445 2.80 -8.99 -30.41
C LEU A 445 4.28 -9.28 -30.74
N VAL A 446 4.92 -10.17 -29.99
CA VAL A 446 6.31 -10.60 -30.23
C VAL A 446 6.40 -11.58 -31.40
N ALA A 447 5.45 -12.52 -31.55
CA ALA A 447 5.44 -13.50 -32.65
C ALA A 447 5.20 -12.87 -34.02
N ASN A 448 4.33 -11.85 -34.12
CA ASN A 448 3.92 -11.24 -35.39
C ASN A 448 4.92 -10.24 -35.99
N LYS A 449 6.06 -9.96 -35.34
CA LYS A 449 6.99 -8.88 -35.73
C LYS A 449 8.47 -9.28 -35.50
N GLY A 450 8.80 -10.58 -35.68
CA GLY A 450 10.16 -11.08 -35.76
C GLY A 450 10.89 -10.58 -37.00
#